data_3a37c566c4082f442e1ed2a4703d3ab6
#
_entry.id   3a37c566c4082f442e1ed2a4703d3ab6
#
_cell.length_a   1.000
_cell.length_b   1.000
_cell.length_c   1.000
_cell.angle_alpha   90.00
_cell.angle_beta   90.00
_cell.angle_gamma   90.00
#
_symmetry.space_group_name_H-M   'P 1'
#
loop_
_entity.id
_entity.type
_entity.pdbx_description
1 polymer ?
#
loop_
_entity_poly.entity_id
_entity_poly.type
_entity_poly.pdbx_seq_one_letter_code
_entity_poly.pdbx_strand_id
1 'polypeptide(L)'
;MNKAEFVYLDNGLTILIYSDKSKISNHIELITFLGGKSRSYIDYDGVSNEIIPGSAHFLEHYVCERSINGNLIDNLKEIGVISSNASTNNFVTSFYADMVCNFESCLEMFLKCIYNPVFNDDNVLDTKHAVLNEIRDDDDNFRRKISYRIVSNVFYNNVRTLGDTDSVNMIDANYLKKLYECTYTPSNQLLVLAGCFDYDDTLKYVREFYDNISFKCNRRLLLEKEKSSVVLKRDVFVCDIMEEIIISFKIDVSNLNNFDKYRLDWYLGAFSLINFSKYSSISDYIRSDSSYTGDISFSQGNFGDYVLFEIAVYTNKYEEFKNLVLSNINNFRDNTREEFEYYKKHCKTKVSVRKDNISSYIIPIIQNYTDFNYPYDDTMDFIDSLNYDDYIEMIGNLDFSNYSYLCVKRK
;
A
#
# COMPACT_ATOMS: atom_id res chain seq x y z
N MET A 1 12.50 26.47 3.50
CA MET A 1 11.56 25.57 2.80
C MET A 1 10.75 24.90 3.88
N ASN A 2 9.44 24.94 3.78
CA ASN A 2 8.59 24.19 4.70
C ASN A 2 8.83 22.69 4.50
N LYS A 3 8.94 21.94 5.60
CA LYS A 3 9.07 20.48 5.58
C LYS A 3 7.80 19.87 6.14
N ALA A 4 7.48 18.66 5.72
CA ALA A 4 6.42 17.88 6.34
C ALA A 4 6.86 17.45 7.76
N GLU A 5 5.95 17.50 8.71
CA GLU A 5 6.22 17.22 10.11
C GLU A 5 5.28 16.13 10.63
N PHE A 6 5.81 15.27 11.52
CA PHE A 6 4.99 14.32 12.26
C PHE A 6 4.69 14.88 13.65
N VAL A 7 3.40 15.06 13.93
CA VAL A 7 2.89 15.50 15.24
C VAL A 7 2.18 14.33 15.92
N TYR A 8 2.54 14.07 17.17
CA TYR A 8 1.96 12.98 17.96
C TYR A 8 1.08 13.58 19.05
N LEU A 9 -0.20 13.20 19.08
CA LEU A 9 -1.14 13.66 20.11
C LEU A 9 -1.18 12.68 21.30
N ASP A 10 -1.57 13.18 22.48
CA ASP A 10 -1.64 12.38 23.71
C ASP A 10 -2.62 11.21 23.63
N ASN A 11 -3.65 11.32 22.77
CA ASN A 11 -4.61 10.25 22.48
C ASN A 11 -4.07 9.16 21.54
N GLY A 12 -2.82 9.30 21.08
CA GLY A 12 -2.12 8.37 20.20
C GLY A 12 -2.28 8.64 18.70
N LEU A 13 -3.02 9.67 18.29
CA LEU A 13 -3.10 10.05 16.88
C LEU A 13 -1.75 10.54 16.37
N THR A 14 -1.33 10.00 15.24
CA THR A 14 -0.22 10.56 14.47
C THR A 14 -0.77 11.46 13.38
N ILE A 15 -0.21 12.66 13.24
CA ILE A 15 -0.57 13.62 12.18
C ILE A 15 0.68 13.87 11.35
N LEU A 16 0.59 13.66 10.03
CA LEU A 16 1.57 14.16 9.07
C LEU A 16 1.03 15.49 8.53
N ILE A 17 1.71 16.59 8.84
CA ILE A 17 1.27 17.94 8.48
C ILE A 17 2.30 18.67 7.62
N TYR A 18 1.87 19.22 6.50
CA TYR A 18 2.67 20.04 5.60
C TYR A 18 1.87 21.30 5.21
N SER A 19 2.14 22.43 5.86
CA SER A 19 1.52 23.71 5.53
C SER A 19 2.46 24.59 4.72
N ASP A 20 2.04 24.96 3.51
CA ASP A 20 2.79 25.83 2.60
C ASP A 20 1.83 26.77 1.85
N LYS A 21 1.82 28.04 2.24
CA LYS A 21 0.96 29.09 1.67
C LYS A 21 1.26 29.40 0.18
N SER A 22 2.35 28.88 -0.37
CA SER A 22 2.67 28.99 -1.80
C SER A 22 1.95 27.96 -2.68
N LYS A 23 1.34 26.95 -2.07
CA LYS A 23 0.60 25.89 -2.77
C LYS A 23 -0.83 26.35 -3.09
N ILE A 24 -1.37 25.77 -4.16
CA ILE A 24 -2.75 26.05 -4.62
C ILE A 24 -3.67 24.90 -4.19
N SER A 25 -3.17 23.66 -4.18
CA SER A 25 -3.96 22.47 -3.84
C SER A 25 -3.73 22.03 -2.42
N ASN A 26 -4.70 21.32 -1.88
CA ASN A 26 -4.67 20.71 -0.56
C ASN A 26 -4.98 19.23 -0.68
N HIS A 27 -4.47 18.45 0.26
CA HIS A 27 -4.69 17.02 0.41
C HIS A 27 -5.03 16.70 1.85
N ILE A 28 -6.09 15.91 2.05
CA ILE A 28 -6.49 15.33 3.33
C ILE A 28 -6.54 13.83 3.13
N GLU A 29 -5.92 13.05 4.02
CA GLU A 29 -6.04 11.60 4.03
C GLU A 29 -6.10 11.08 5.46
N LEU A 30 -7.02 10.17 5.74
CA LEU A 30 -7.07 9.42 6.99
C LEU A 30 -6.79 7.96 6.71
N ILE A 31 -5.74 7.43 7.31
CA ILE A 31 -5.30 6.06 7.17
C ILE A 31 -5.55 5.34 8.49
N THR A 32 -6.31 4.26 8.44
CA THR A 32 -6.51 3.32 9.54
C THR A 32 -5.66 2.09 9.30
N PHE A 33 -4.84 1.69 10.28
CA PHE A 33 -4.00 0.48 10.19
C PHE A 33 -4.85 -0.78 10.39
N LEU A 34 -5.83 -0.97 9.51
CA LEU A 34 -6.68 -2.14 9.36
C LEU A 34 -6.73 -2.49 7.88
N GLY A 35 -6.30 -3.67 7.50
CA GLY A 35 -6.27 -4.11 6.10
C GLY A 35 -6.58 -5.60 5.94
N GLY A 36 -6.49 -6.09 4.72
CA GLY A 36 -6.82 -7.48 4.36
C GLY A 36 -6.02 -8.55 5.10
N LYS A 37 -4.84 -8.22 5.65
CA LYS A 37 -4.01 -9.14 6.45
C LYS A 37 -4.26 -9.08 7.96
N SER A 38 -5.10 -8.20 8.46
CA SER A 38 -5.49 -8.16 9.86
C SER A 38 -6.31 -9.41 10.21
N ARG A 39 -5.90 -10.17 11.22
CA ARG A 39 -6.52 -11.47 11.58
C ARG A 39 -7.30 -11.45 12.86
N SER A 40 -6.85 -10.67 13.82
CA SER A 40 -7.56 -10.53 15.09
C SER A 40 -7.28 -9.17 15.72
N TYR A 41 -8.15 -8.76 16.60
CA TYR A 41 -8.00 -7.56 17.43
C TYR A 41 -8.33 -7.87 18.86
N ILE A 42 -7.78 -7.07 19.77
CA ILE A 42 -8.15 -7.12 21.20
C ILE A 42 -9.16 -6.01 21.43
N ASP A 43 -10.34 -6.38 21.94
CA ASP A 43 -11.41 -5.42 22.24
C ASP A 43 -11.17 -4.68 23.57
N TYR A 44 -12.11 -3.79 23.91
CA TYR A 44 -12.06 -2.99 25.13
C TYR A 44 -12.18 -3.82 26.43
N ASP A 45 -12.68 -5.06 26.36
CA ASP A 45 -12.74 -6.01 27.47
C ASP A 45 -11.47 -6.86 27.59
N GLY A 46 -10.49 -6.67 26.68
CA GLY A 46 -9.25 -7.42 26.62
C GLY A 46 -9.37 -8.78 25.94
N VAL A 47 -10.49 -9.05 25.27
CA VAL A 47 -10.75 -10.31 24.58
C VAL A 47 -10.24 -10.26 23.15
N SER A 48 -9.54 -11.32 22.73
CA SER A 48 -9.13 -11.49 21.34
C SER A 48 -10.31 -11.93 20.48
N ASN A 49 -10.59 -11.18 19.42
CA ASN A 49 -11.65 -11.45 18.45
C ASN A 49 -11.04 -11.66 17.07
N GLU A 50 -11.52 -12.66 16.34
CA GLU A 50 -11.11 -12.88 14.95
C GLU A 50 -11.73 -11.84 14.02
N ILE A 51 -10.99 -11.48 12.97
CA ILE A 51 -11.47 -10.61 11.90
C ILE A 51 -11.92 -11.49 10.73
N ILE A 52 -13.20 -11.39 10.39
CA ILE A 52 -13.78 -12.05 9.23
C ILE A 52 -13.10 -11.53 7.97
N PRO A 53 -12.61 -12.40 7.05
CA PRO A 53 -12.02 -11.97 5.78
C PRO A 53 -12.93 -11.01 5.01
N GLY A 54 -12.36 -9.92 4.47
CA GLY A 54 -13.12 -8.88 3.77
C GLY A 54 -13.64 -7.75 4.65
N SER A 55 -13.59 -7.87 6.00
CA SER A 55 -14.15 -6.86 6.92
C SER A 55 -13.51 -5.48 6.80
N ALA A 56 -12.21 -5.39 6.52
CA ALA A 56 -11.55 -4.10 6.34
C ALA A 56 -12.11 -3.34 5.12
N HIS A 57 -12.23 -4.02 3.99
CA HIS A 57 -12.82 -3.49 2.77
C HIS A 57 -14.33 -3.20 2.94
N PHE A 58 -15.05 -4.08 3.62
CA PHE A 58 -16.46 -3.84 3.95
C PHE A 58 -16.65 -2.56 4.79
N LEU A 59 -15.78 -2.34 5.80
CA LEU A 59 -15.78 -1.11 6.61
C LEU A 59 -15.44 0.12 5.80
N GLU A 60 -14.58 0.02 4.80
CA GLU A 60 -14.28 1.11 3.88
C GLU A 60 -15.55 1.61 3.20
N HIS A 61 -16.29 0.72 2.51
CA HIS A 61 -17.58 1.05 1.89
C HIS A 61 -18.57 1.60 2.93
N TYR A 62 -18.70 0.90 4.06
CA TYR A 62 -19.66 1.24 5.08
C TYR A 62 -19.44 2.63 5.68
N VAL A 63 -18.22 2.95 6.07
CA VAL A 63 -17.84 4.24 6.66
C VAL A 63 -17.98 5.37 5.63
N CYS A 64 -17.63 5.10 4.36
CA CYS A 64 -17.77 6.06 3.27
C CYS A 64 -19.24 6.43 3.00
N GLU A 65 -20.14 5.44 3.05
CA GLU A 65 -21.50 5.59 2.54
C GLU A 65 -22.57 5.78 3.63
N ARG A 66 -22.35 5.30 4.85
CA ARG A 66 -23.38 5.12 5.88
C ARG A 66 -23.16 5.98 7.12
N SER A 67 -22.76 7.23 6.93
CA SER A 67 -22.68 8.21 8.02
C SER A 67 -24.03 8.89 8.27
N ILE A 68 -24.28 9.33 9.53
CA ILE A 68 -25.41 10.23 9.85
C ILE A 68 -25.35 11.55 9.05
N ASN A 69 -24.16 11.92 8.59
CA ASN A 69 -23.93 13.10 7.77
C ASN A 69 -24.08 12.84 6.26
N GLY A 70 -24.45 11.61 5.86
CA GLY A 70 -24.58 11.21 4.45
C GLY A 70 -23.32 10.53 3.88
N ASN A 71 -23.30 10.31 2.57
CA ASN A 71 -22.18 9.72 1.85
C ASN A 71 -21.02 10.71 1.80
N LEU A 72 -19.82 10.27 2.22
CA LEU A 72 -18.60 11.09 2.28
C LEU A 72 -18.24 11.67 0.91
N ILE A 73 -18.20 10.82 -0.13
CA ILE A 73 -17.77 11.23 -1.47
C ILE A 73 -18.73 12.25 -2.08
N ASP A 74 -20.03 12.06 -1.90
CA ASP A 74 -21.04 12.97 -2.43
C ASP A 74 -21.02 14.32 -1.71
N ASN A 75 -20.90 14.32 -0.38
CA ASN A 75 -20.76 15.54 0.41
C ASN A 75 -19.50 16.33 0.04
N LEU A 76 -18.38 15.65 -0.19
CA LEU A 76 -17.13 16.28 -0.61
C LEU A 76 -17.25 16.90 -2.02
N LYS A 77 -17.95 16.23 -2.94
CA LYS A 77 -18.22 16.79 -4.28
C LYS A 77 -19.05 18.07 -4.21
N GLU A 78 -20.08 18.12 -3.34
CA GLU A 78 -20.96 19.28 -3.17
C GLU A 78 -20.19 20.52 -2.71
N ILE A 79 -19.11 20.37 -1.93
CA ILE A 79 -18.29 21.49 -1.45
C ILE A 79 -17.07 21.77 -2.34
N GLY A 80 -16.97 21.10 -3.51
CA GLY A 80 -16.01 21.43 -4.56
C GLY A 80 -14.68 20.67 -4.46
N VAL A 81 -14.66 19.49 -3.86
CA VAL A 81 -13.50 18.60 -3.88
C VAL A 81 -13.27 18.07 -5.29
N ILE A 82 -12.02 18.11 -5.76
CA ILE A 82 -11.64 17.71 -7.13
C ILE A 82 -11.59 16.19 -7.27
N SER A 83 -11.00 15.54 -6.28
CA SER A 83 -10.82 14.08 -6.25
C SER A 83 -11.00 13.59 -4.82
N SER A 84 -11.79 12.54 -4.66
CA SER A 84 -11.93 11.85 -3.38
C SER A 84 -12.18 10.37 -3.63
N ASN A 85 -11.60 9.54 -2.79
CA ASN A 85 -11.79 8.09 -2.86
C ASN A 85 -11.48 7.44 -1.51
N ALA A 86 -11.79 6.14 -1.43
CA ALA A 86 -11.36 5.26 -0.36
C ALA A 86 -10.66 4.04 -0.96
N SER A 87 -9.81 3.40 -0.20
CA SER A 87 -9.10 2.19 -0.63
C SER A 87 -8.68 1.32 0.56
N THR A 88 -8.71 0.01 0.37
CA THR A 88 -8.18 -0.97 1.33
C THR A 88 -7.13 -1.84 0.66
N ASN A 89 -5.96 -1.92 1.28
CA ASN A 89 -4.91 -2.84 0.87
C ASN A 89 -4.67 -3.93 1.95
N ASN A 90 -3.56 -4.62 1.87
CA ASN A 90 -3.23 -5.68 2.83
C ASN A 90 -3.06 -5.17 4.28
N PHE A 91 -2.69 -3.91 4.50
CA PHE A 91 -2.27 -3.38 5.81
C PHE A 91 -3.12 -2.23 6.30
N VAL A 92 -3.66 -1.43 5.39
CA VAL A 92 -4.38 -0.19 5.74
C VAL A 92 -5.66 -0.02 4.94
N THR A 93 -6.60 0.73 5.52
CA THR A 93 -7.73 1.36 4.85
C THR A 93 -7.52 2.87 4.87
N SER A 94 -7.65 3.54 3.75
CA SER A 94 -7.49 4.99 3.64
C SER A 94 -8.70 5.64 2.99
N PHE A 95 -8.97 6.90 3.39
CA PHE A 95 -9.92 7.82 2.79
C PHE A 95 -9.17 9.07 2.44
N TYR A 96 -9.32 9.62 1.24
CA TYR A 96 -8.62 10.85 0.86
C TYR A 96 -9.47 11.83 0.08
N ALA A 97 -9.07 13.09 0.10
CA ALA A 97 -9.68 14.20 -0.65
C ALA A 97 -8.61 15.19 -1.11
N ASP A 98 -8.66 15.54 -2.41
CA ASP A 98 -7.86 16.61 -3.02
C ASP A 98 -8.74 17.79 -3.40
N MET A 99 -8.38 19.01 -2.97
CA MET A 99 -9.15 20.22 -3.20
C MET A 99 -8.25 21.45 -3.45
N VAL A 100 -8.85 22.51 -4.03
CA VAL A 100 -8.15 23.79 -4.24
C VAL A 100 -8.59 24.84 -3.21
N CYS A 101 -9.83 24.75 -2.75
CA CYS A 101 -10.42 25.71 -1.80
C CYS A 101 -11.22 24.98 -0.73
N ASN A 102 -11.74 25.74 0.26
CA ASN A 102 -12.62 25.24 1.32
C ASN A 102 -11.98 24.13 2.18
N PHE A 103 -10.65 24.20 2.44
CA PHE A 103 -9.92 23.18 3.18
C PHE A 103 -10.55 22.88 4.55
N GLU A 104 -10.88 23.92 5.32
CA GLU A 104 -11.46 23.78 6.67
C GLU A 104 -12.82 23.08 6.62
N SER A 105 -13.68 23.48 5.67
CA SER A 105 -15.01 22.85 5.49
C SER A 105 -14.89 21.41 5.01
N CYS A 106 -13.90 21.12 4.15
CA CYS A 106 -13.60 19.77 3.70
C CYS A 106 -13.11 18.91 4.86
N LEU A 107 -12.18 19.40 5.68
CA LEU A 107 -11.66 18.68 6.85
C LEU A 107 -12.77 18.39 7.86
N GLU A 108 -13.62 19.36 8.14
CA GLU A 108 -14.76 19.20 9.03
C GLU A 108 -15.73 18.13 8.52
N MET A 109 -16.15 18.20 7.26
CA MET A 109 -17.07 17.23 6.65
C MET A 109 -16.44 15.84 6.60
N PHE A 110 -15.17 15.76 6.21
CA PHE A 110 -14.40 14.52 6.12
C PHE A 110 -14.36 13.78 7.46
N LEU A 111 -13.95 14.46 8.52
CA LEU A 111 -13.89 13.86 9.85
C LEU A 111 -15.29 13.53 10.39
N LYS A 112 -16.28 14.41 10.22
CA LYS A 112 -17.67 14.15 10.66
C LYS A 112 -18.29 12.93 9.98
N CYS A 113 -18.03 12.72 8.69
CA CYS A 113 -18.54 11.53 8.00
C CYS A 113 -17.89 10.25 8.52
N ILE A 114 -16.57 10.23 8.63
CA ILE A 114 -15.83 9.01 9.02
C ILE A 114 -16.13 8.60 10.47
N TYR A 115 -16.32 9.57 11.38
CA TYR A 115 -16.52 9.27 12.81
C TYR A 115 -17.98 9.15 13.25
N ASN A 116 -18.95 9.22 12.34
CA ASN A 116 -20.36 9.06 12.68
C ASN A 116 -21.10 8.04 11.78
N PRO A 117 -20.56 6.80 11.59
CA PRO A 117 -21.27 5.77 10.84
C PRO A 117 -22.50 5.29 11.62
N VAL A 118 -23.59 4.96 10.90
CA VAL A 118 -24.86 4.49 11.45
C VAL A 118 -24.98 2.99 11.27
N PHE A 119 -24.70 2.21 12.31
CA PHE A 119 -24.75 0.75 12.26
C PHE A 119 -26.17 0.23 12.47
N ASN A 120 -26.73 -0.40 11.43
CA ASN A 120 -27.99 -1.15 11.45
C ASN A 120 -27.98 -2.24 10.36
N ASP A 121 -28.90 -3.19 10.42
CA ASP A 121 -28.92 -4.34 9.52
C ASP A 121 -29.28 -3.97 8.08
N ASP A 122 -30.13 -2.96 7.86
CA ASP A 122 -30.50 -2.50 6.52
C ASP A 122 -29.27 -1.92 5.79
N ASN A 123 -28.52 -1.04 6.44
CA ASN A 123 -27.29 -0.49 5.90
C ASN A 123 -26.24 -1.56 5.60
N VAL A 124 -26.12 -2.57 6.49
CA VAL A 124 -25.21 -3.71 6.27
C VAL A 124 -25.64 -4.52 5.06
N LEU A 125 -26.93 -4.75 4.89
CA LEU A 125 -27.47 -5.51 3.74
C LEU A 125 -27.18 -4.79 2.42
N ASP A 126 -27.40 -3.49 2.36
CA ASP A 126 -27.11 -2.68 1.17
C ASP A 126 -25.61 -2.71 0.80
N THR A 127 -24.73 -2.49 1.79
CA THR A 127 -23.29 -2.54 1.59
C THR A 127 -22.83 -3.94 1.17
N LYS A 128 -23.45 -4.99 1.75
CA LYS A 128 -23.19 -6.38 1.39
C LYS A 128 -23.47 -6.64 -0.10
N HIS A 129 -24.58 -6.12 -0.62
CA HIS A 129 -24.89 -6.24 -2.04
C HIS A 129 -23.84 -5.60 -2.94
N ALA A 130 -23.33 -4.42 -2.57
CA ALA A 130 -22.28 -3.74 -3.32
C ALA A 130 -20.98 -4.56 -3.32
N VAL A 131 -20.51 -5.00 -2.16
CA VAL A 131 -19.27 -5.78 -2.01
C VAL A 131 -19.38 -7.14 -2.71
N LEU A 132 -20.53 -7.83 -2.63
CA LEU A 132 -20.72 -9.10 -3.34
C LEU A 132 -20.74 -8.95 -4.87
N ASN A 133 -21.22 -7.81 -5.40
CA ASN A 133 -21.12 -7.52 -6.84
C ASN A 133 -19.66 -7.29 -7.22
N GLU A 134 -18.90 -6.53 -6.44
CA GLU A 134 -17.47 -6.30 -6.67
C GLU A 134 -16.65 -7.60 -6.63
N ILE A 135 -16.97 -8.52 -5.71
CA ILE A 135 -16.35 -9.85 -5.68
C ILE A 135 -16.59 -10.62 -6.98
N ARG A 136 -17.82 -10.55 -7.55
CA ARG A 136 -18.13 -11.21 -8.84
C ARG A 136 -17.35 -10.58 -9.99
N ASP A 137 -17.31 -9.25 -10.06
CA ASP A 137 -16.57 -8.53 -11.10
C ASP A 137 -15.07 -8.84 -11.03
N ASP A 138 -14.51 -8.94 -9.81
CA ASP A 138 -13.13 -9.31 -9.57
C ASP A 138 -12.86 -10.79 -9.96
N ASP A 139 -13.84 -11.68 -9.72
CA ASP A 139 -13.80 -13.09 -10.13
C ASP A 139 -13.87 -13.27 -11.64
N ASP A 140 -14.41 -12.33 -12.39
CA ASP A 140 -14.43 -12.37 -13.85
C ASP A 140 -13.17 -11.73 -14.48
N ASN A 141 -12.37 -10.99 -13.69
CA ASN A 141 -11.18 -10.30 -14.16
C ASN A 141 -9.93 -11.18 -14.12
N PHE A 142 -9.41 -11.59 -15.29
CA PHE A 142 -8.21 -12.43 -15.38
C PHE A 142 -6.96 -11.81 -14.75
N ARG A 143 -6.76 -10.49 -14.85
CA ARG A 143 -5.59 -9.81 -14.24
C ARG A 143 -5.65 -9.84 -12.73
N ARG A 144 -6.84 -9.65 -12.15
CA ARG A 144 -7.05 -9.80 -10.71
C ARG A 144 -6.77 -11.23 -10.24
N LYS A 145 -7.27 -12.24 -10.98
CA LYS A 145 -6.99 -13.66 -10.69
C LYS A 145 -5.49 -13.96 -10.72
N ILE A 146 -4.76 -13.44 -11.70
CA ILE A 146 -3.31 -13.60 -11.81
C ILE A 146 -2.63 -12.98 -10.58
N SER A 147 -2.93 -11.70 -10.25
CA SER A 147 -2.34 -11.00 -9.10
C SER A 147 -2.60 -11.75 -7.78
N TYR A 148 -3.84 -12.18 -7.56
CA TYR A 148 -4.18 -12.96 -6.38
C TYR A 148 -3.41 -14.30 -6.33
N ARG A 149 -3.32 -15.00 -7.46
CA ARG A 149 -2.62 -16.28 -7.57
C ARG A 149 -1.12 -16.15 -7.31
N ILE A 150 -0.49 -15.07 -7.78
CA ILE A 150 0.91 -14.76 -7.48
C ILE A 150 1.13 -14.68 -5.97
N VAL A 151 0.35 -13.85 -5.28
CA VAL A 151 0.49 -13.67 -3.83
C VAL A 151 0.20 -14.98 -3.08
N SER A 152 -0.82 -15.75 -3.51
CA SER A 152 -1.15 -17.05 -2.91
C SER A 152 -0.08 -18.12 -3.12
N ASN A 153 0.68 -18.07 -4.21
CA ASN A 153 1.80 -18.97 -4.46
C ASN A 153 3.03 -18.65 -3.56
N VAL A 154 3.12 -17.43 -3.09
CA VAL A 154 4.25 -16.92 -2.29
C VAL A 154 3.96 -16.94 -0.79
N PHE A 155 2.75 -16.53 -0.37
CA PHE A 155 2.41 -16.34 1.05
C PHE A 155 1.35 -17.33 1.52
N TYR A 156 1.59 -17.97 2.66
CA TYR A 156 0.65 -18.90 3.32
C TYR A 156 -0.54 -18.16 3.93
N ASN A 157 -0.27 -17.00 4.54
CA ASN A 157 -1.29 -16.18 5.19
C ASN A 157 -1.86 -15.14 4.22
N ASN A 158 -2.11 -15.55 2.97
CA ASN A 158 -2.75 -14.68 1.99
C ASN A 158 -4.27 -14.87 2.04
N VAL A 159 -4.96 -13.80 2.39
CA VAL A 159 -6.42 -13.70 2.31
C VAL A 159 -6.76 -12.53 1.39
N ARG A 160 -7.72 -12.76 0.52
CA ARG A 160 -8.22 -11.74 -0.41
C ARG A 160 -8.75 -10.54 0.39
N THR A 161 -8.32 -9.33 0.04
CA THR A 161 -8.72 -8.11 0.76
C THR A 161 -10.24 -7.89 0.71
N LEU A 162 -10.88 -8.25 -0.40
CA LEU A 162 -12.34 -8.23 -0.55
C LEU A 162 -13.05 -9.31 0.26
N GLY A 163 -12.33 -10.33 0.75
CA GLY A 163 -12.94 -11.56 1.25
C GLY A 163 -13.49 -12.44 0.14
N ASP A 164 -14.41 -13.31 0.49
CA ASP A 164 -15.20 -14.14 -0.41
C ASP A 164 -16.70 -14.06 -0.06
N THR A 165 -17.52 -14.68 -0.89
CA THR A 165 -18.99 -14.66 -0.70
C THR A 165 -19.40 -15.18 0.67
N ASP A 166 -18.77 -16.23 1.18
CA ASP A 166 -19.15 -16.86 2.45
C ASP A 166 -18.76 -15.96 3.63
N SER A 167 -17.53 -15.45 3.64
CA SER A 167 -17.03 -14.56 4.69
C SER A 167 -17.83 -13.26 4.76
N VAL A 168 -18.09 -12.61 3.61
CA VAL A 168 -18.87 -11.36 3.54
C VAL A 168 -20.30 -11.58 4.04
N ASN A 169 -20.92 -12.74 3.77
CA ASN A 169 -22.25 -13.06 4.27
C ASN A 169 -22.33 -13.22 5.80
N MET A 170 -21.21 -13.52 6.48
CA MET A 170 -21.13 -13.63 7.93
C MET A 170 -21.12 -12.27 8.65
N ILE A 171 -20.81 -11.17 7.94
CA ILE A 171 -20.70 -9.82 8.52
C ILE A 171 -22.10 -9.33 8.90
N ASP A 172 -22.30 -8.93 10.16
CA ASP A 172 -23.51 -8.29 10.68
C ASP A 172 -23.23 -6.93 11.34
N ALA A 173 -24.29 -6.19 11.67
CA ALA A 173 -24.17 -4.84 12.22
C ALA A 173 -23.44 -4.79 13.57
N ASN A 174 -23.66 -5.78 14.44
CA ASN A 174 -23.03 -5.81 15.76
C ASN A 174 -21.53 -6.11 15.66
N TYR A 175 -21.16 -7.08 14.84
CA TYR A 175 -19.77 -7.40 14.56
C TYR A 175 -19.04 -6.18 13.97
N LEU A 176 -19.63 -5.58 12.93
CA LEU A 176 -19.02 -4.46 12.20
C LEU A 176 -18.83 -3.23 13.11
N LYS A 177 -19.84 -2.93 13.94
CA LYS A 177 -19.77 -1.86 14.93
C LYS A 177 -18.64 -2.10 15.94
N LYS A 178 -18.53 -3.31 16.47
CA LYS A 178 -17.48 -3.65 17.44
C LYS A 178 -16.10 -3.56 16.82
N LEU A 179 -15.92 -4.05 15.59
CA LEU A 179 -14.66 -3.94 14.85
C LEU A 179 -14.30 -2.47 14.61
N TYR A 180 -15.25 -1.63 14.15
CA TYR A 180 -15.06 -0.20 13.95
C TYR A 180 -14.64 0.50 15.26
N GLU A 181 -15.40 0.30 16.36
CA GLU A 181 -15.10 0.93 17.67
C GLU A 181 -13.71 0.56 18.20
N CYS A 182 -13.17 -0.59 17.83
CA CYS A 182 -11.87 -1.06 18.28
C CYS A 182 -10.71 -0.70 17.32
N THR A 183 -10.99 -0.40 16.06
CA THR A 183 -9.94 -0.19 15.04
C THR A 183 -9.88 1.22 14.49
N TYR A 184 -11.00 1.96 14.45
CA TYR A 184 -11.05 3.37 14.05
C TYR A 184 -10.81 4.28 15.27
N THR A 185 -9.62 4.15 15.84
CA THR A 185 -9.19 4.87 17.03
C THR A 185 -7.94 5.70 16.72
N PRO A 186 -7.71 6.83 17.41
CA PRO A 186 -6.56 7.70 17.15
C PRO A 186 -5.23 6.97 17.15
N SER A 187 -5.02 6.07 18.11
CA SER A 187 -3.79 5.29 18.25
C SER A 187 -3.55 4.27 17.12
N ASN A 188 -4.56 4.05 16.25
CA ASN A 188 -4.49 3.17 15.09
C ASN A 188 -4.58 3.93 13.76
N GLN A 189 -4.35 5.26 13.79
CA GLN A 189 -4.56 6.11 12.63
C GLN A 189 -3.41 7.06 12.36
N LEU A 190 -3.26 7.42 11.09
CA LEU A 190 -2.45 8.51 10.59
C LEU A 190 -3.38 9.49 9.87
N LEU A 191 -3.44 10.73 10.35
CA LEU A 191 -4.12 11.83 9.66
C LEU A 191 -3.09 12.63 8.87
N VAL A 192 -3.32 12.82 7.58
CA VAL A 192 -2.44 13.57 6.69
C VAL A 192 -3.13 14.85 6.26
N LEU A 193 -2.44 15.97 6.45
CA LEU A 193 -2.91 17.32 6.11
C LEU A 193 -1.80 18.02 5.34
N ALA A 194 -1.99 18.28 4.05
CA ALA A 194 -0.97 18.92 3.23
C ALA A 194 -1.56 20.01 2.33
N GLY A 195 -0.90 21.18 2.24
CA GLY A 195 -1.31 22.25 1.34
C GLY A 195 -1.31 23.64 1.92
N CYS A 196 -2.22 24.48 1.43
CA CYS A 196 -2.35 25.89 1.77
C CYS A 196 -3.44 26.09 2.83
N PHE A 197 -3.06 26.01 4.09
CA PHE A 197 -3.93 26.28 5.25
C PHE A 197 -3.13 26.90 6.40
N ASP A 198 -3.80 27.37 7.46
CA ASP A 198 -3.14 27.82 8.66
C ASP A 198 -2.79 26.63 9.56
N TYR A 199 -1.50 26.50 9.90
CA TYR A 199 -0.98 25.37 10.67
C TYR A 199 -1.56 25.29 12.08
N ASP A 200 -1.51 26.41 12.81
CA ASP A 200 -1.91 26.45 14.22
C ASP A 200 -3.41 26.27 14.39
N ASP A 201 -4.20 26.97 13.58
CA ASP A 201 -5.67 26.86 13.58
C ASP A 201 -6.14 25.47 13.20
N THR A 202 -5.51 24.85 12.19
CA THR A 202 -5.83 23.48 11.76
C THR A 202 -5.47 22.46 12.84
N LEU A 203 -4.28 22.55 13.41
CA LEU A 203 -3.86 21.63 14.48
C LEU A 203 -4.75 21.77 15.73
N LYS A 204 -5.12 22.98 16.08
CA LYS A 204 -6.08 23.26 17.16
C LYS A 204 -7.44 22.63 16.88
N TYR A 205 -7.98 22.82 15.68
CA TYR A 205 -9.27 22.21 15.27
C TYR A 205 -9.21 20.68 15.38
N VAL A 206 -8.15 20.04 14.89
CA VAL A 206 -7.99 18.58 14.97
C VAL A 206 -7.94 18.09 16.43
N ARG A 207 -7.21 18.78 17.30
CA ARG A 207 -7.17 18.45 18.75
C ARG A 207 -8.56 18.53 19.37
N GLU A 208 -9.24 19.65 19.18
CA GLU A 208 -10.60 19.88 19.71
C GLU A 208 -11.60 18.85 19.16
N PHE A 209 -11.49 18.46 17.87
CA PHE A 209 -12.34 17.44 17.27
C PHE A 209 -12.17 16.07 17.97
N TYR A 210 -10.94 15.62 18.13
CA TYR A 210 -10.66 14.31 18.73
C TYR A 210 -10.89 14.28 20.24
N ASP A 211 -10.70 15.40 20.96
CA ASP A 211 -11.00 15.52 22.40
C ASP A 211 -12.51 15.42 22.69
N ASN A 212 -13.36 15.74 21.72
CA ASN A 212 -14.81 15.64 21.82
C ASN A 212 -15.37 14.23 21.52
N ILE A 213 -14.52 13.29 21.08
CA ILE A 213 -14.92 11.91 20.77
C ILE A 213 -14.40 10.97 21.87
N SER A 214 -15.30 10.14 22.42
CA SER A 214 -14.92 9.11 23.39
C SER A 214 -14.54 7.82 22.66
N PHE A 215 -13.28 7.45 22.71
CA PHE A 215 -12.77 6.20 22.18
C PHE A 215 -12.71 5.12 23.26
N LYS A 216 -13.24 3.92 22.97
CA LYS A 216 -13.34 2.83 23.94
C LYS A 216 -12.12 1.91 23.98
N CYS A 217 -11.30 1.93 22.93
CA CYS A 217 -10.26 0.95 22.73
C CYS A 217 -8.91 1.62 22.38
N ASN A 218 -7.83 1.04 22.89
CA ASN A 218 -6.49 1.31 22.41
C ASN A 218 -6.04 0.15 21.53
N ARG A 219 -5.43 0.47 20.38
CA ARG A 219 -5.00 -0.48 19.34
C ARG A 219 -4.33 -1.74 19.90
N ARG A 220 -4.82 -2.91 19.46
CA ARG A 220 -4.03 -4.14 19.37
C ARG A 220 -4.55 -5.00 18.24
N LEU A 221 -4.02 -4.79 17.03
CA LEU A 221 -4.18 -5.69 15.90
C LEU A 221 -3.06 -6.74 15.91
N LEU A 222 -3.42 -7.97 15.65
CA LEU A 222 -2.47 -9.08 15.59
C LEU A 222 -2.40 -9.59 14.14
N LEU A 223 -1.18 -9.66 13.63
CA LEU A 223 -0.87 -10.29 12.35
C LEU A 223 -0.39 -11.72 12.61
N GLU A 224 -0.80 -12.65 11.78
CA GLU A 224 -0.27 -14.01 11.85
C GLU A 224 1.18 -14.04 11.35
N LYS A 225 2.00 -14.88 12.01
CA LYS A 225 3.38 -15.10 11.59
C LYS A 225 3.40 -15.86 10.27
N GLU A 226 4.04 -15.28 9.27
CA GLU A 226 4.19 -15.86 7.94
C GLU A 226 5.30 -16.93 7.95
N LYS A 227 5.15 -17.99 7.12
CA LYS A 227 6.21 -19.00 6.94
C LYS A 227 7.29 -18.48 6.01
N SER A 228 8.54 -18.92 6.22
CA SER A 228 9.68 -18.45 5.42
C SER A 228 9.64 -18.90 3.96
N SER A 229 9.20 -20.14 3.68
CA SER A 229 9.16 -20.69 2.32
C SER A 229 8.00 -20.13 1.48
N VAL A 230 8.13 -20.20 0.15
CA VAL A 230 6.99 -20.03 -0.76
C VAL A 230 6.02 -21.20 -0.66
N VAL A 231 4.75 -20.98 -0.96
CA VAL A 231 3.68 -22.00 -0.94
C VAL A 231 3.85 -22.97 -2.11
N LEU A 232 4.06 -22.43 -3.32
CA LEU A 232 4.16 -23.21 -4.55
C LEU A 232 5.30 -22.69 -5.42
N LYS A 233 6.25 -23.57 -5.78
CA LYS A 233 7.44 -23.20 -6.58
C LYS A 233 7.09 -22.88 -8.03
N ARG A 234 6.12 -23.58 -8.62
CA ARG A 234 5.68 -23.42 -10.01
C ARG A 234 4.18 -23.57 -10.11
N ASP A 235 3.56 -22.68 -10.86
CA ASP A 235 2.13 -22.71 -11.15
C ASP A 235 1.85 -22.45 -12.64
N VAL A 236 0.69 -22.88 -13.11
CA VAL A 236 0.22 -22.66 -14.47
C VAL A 236 -1.21 -22.16 -14.44
N PHE A 237 -1.45 -21.02 -15.05
CA PHE A 237 -2.78 -20.44 -15.24
C PHE A 237 -3.12 -20.37 -16.72
N VAL A 238 -4.28 -20.90 -17.11
CA VAL A 238 -4.73 -20.91 -18.52
C VAL A 238 -5.88 -19.93 -18.69
N CYS A 239 -5.74 -19.00 -19.61
CA CYS A 239 -6.74 -17.98 -19.93
C CYS A 239 -6.61 -17.47 -21.37
N ASP A 240 -7.50 -16.57 -21.80
CA ASP A 240 -7.53 -16.04 -23.17
C ASP A 240 -6.71 -14.76 -23.37
N ILE A 241 -5.76 -14.48 -22.49
CA ILE A 241 -4.83 -13.34 -22.59
C ILE A 241 -3.47 -13.77 -23.16
N MET A 242 -2.54 -12.80 -23.30
CA MET A 242 -1.18 -13.07 -23.76
C MET A 242 -0.44 -14.01 -22.81
N GLU A 243 0.43 -14.83 -23.37
CA GLU A 243 1.34 -15.69 -22.61
C GLU A 243 2.35 -14.84 -21.82
N GLU A 244 2.53 -15.16 -20.54
CA GLU A 244 3.33 -14.37 -19.62
C GLU A 244 4.01 -15.27 -18.61
N ILE A 245 5.21 -14.94 -18.19
CA ILE A 245 5.84 -15.50 -16.99
C ILE A 245 6.03 -14.42 -15.96
N ILE A 246 5.67 -14.72 -14.70
CA ILE A 246 5.90 -13.87 -13.54
C ILE A 246 6.72 -14.67 -12.54
N ILE A 247 7.89 -14.14 -12.16
CA ILE A 247 8.78 -14.72 -11.15
C ILE A 247 8.71 -13.85 -9.92
N SER A 248 8.34 -14.43 -8.79
CA SER A 248 8.07 -13.74 -7.52
C SER A 248 9.00 -14.27 -6.44
N PHE A 249 9.89 -13.42 -5.96
CA PHE A 249 10.84 -13.73 -4.90
C PHE A 249 10.26 -13.29 -3.56
N LYS A 250 10.31 -14.18 -2.56
CA LYS A 250 9.97 -13.91 -1.17
C LYS A 250 11.25 -13.71 -0.38
N ILE A 251 11.60 -12.46 -0.17
CA ILE A 251 12.86 -12.06 0.47
C ILE A 251 12.58 -11.81 1.97
N ASP A 252 13.26 -12.53 2.84
CA ASP A 252 13.17 -12.36 4.30
C ASP A 252 13.96 -11.13 4.74
N VAL A 253 13.28 -10.19 5.40
CA VAL A 253 13.82 -8.95 5.95
C VAL A 253 13.49 -8.79 7.44
N SER A 254 13.11 -9.88 8.09
CA SER A 254 12.70 -9.87 9.51
C SER A 254 13.81 -9.46 10.48
N ASN A 255 15.07 -9.63 10.09
CA ASN A 255 16.25 -9.24 10.85
C ASN A 255 16.66 -7.77 10.65
N LEU A 256 16.04 -7.05 9.71
CA LEU A 256 16.34 -5.64 9.46
C LEU A 256 15.45 -4.74 10.33
N ASN A 257 16.04 -3.65 10.82
CA ASN A 257 15.27 -2.58 11.44
C ASN A 257 14.53 -1.74 10.38
N ASN A 258 13.64 -0.86 10.81
CA ASN A 258 12.80 -0.05 9.92
C ASN A 258 13.60 0.83 8.95
N PHE A 259 14.70 1.43 9.42
CA PHE A 259 15.58 2.23 8.58
C PHE A 259 16.27 1.40 7.51
N ASP A 260 16.75 0.21 7.87
CA ASP A 260 17.41 -0.68 6.92
C ASP A 260 16.40 -1.28 5.91
N LYS A 261 15.16 -1.56 6.34
CA LYS A 261 14.08 -1.96 5.40
C LYS A 261 13.78 -0.84 4.39
N TYR A 262 13.70 0.42 4.85
CA TYR A 262 13.52 1.58 3.98
C TYR A 262 14.72 1.76 3.03
N ARG A 263 15.94 1.62 3.52
CA ARG A 263 17.16 1.68 2.69
C ARG A 263 17.20 0.55 1.66
N LEU A 264 16.82 -0.66 2.04
CA LEU A 264 16.73 -1.80 1.14
C LEU A 264 15.72 -1.56 0.00
N ASP A 265 14.59 -0.94 0.26
CA ASP A 265 13.60 -0.60 -0.77
C ASP A 265 14.23 0.25 -1.89
N TRP A 266 15.05 1.25 -1.54
CA TRP A 266 15.78 2.04 -2.51
C TRP A 266 16.85 1.24 -3.24
N TYR A 267 17.56 0.35 -2.57
CA TYR A 267 18.56 -0.50 -3.19
C TYR A 267 17.95 -1.56 -4.12
N LEU A 268 16.79 -2.09 -3.81
CA LEU A 268 16.02 -2.94 -4.72
C LEU A 268 15.53 -2.15 -5.94
N GLY A 269 15.18 -0.89 -5.77
CA GLY A 269 14.89 0.03 -6.88
C GLY A 269 16.09 0.24 -7.80
N ALA A 270 17.30 0.44 -7.24
CA ALA A 270 18.55 0.52 -8.01
C ALA A 270 18.83 -0.79 -8.74
N PHE A 271 18.75 -1.92 -8.02
CA PHE A 271 18.93 -3.25 -8.56
C PHE A 271 17.98 -3.52 -9.75
N SER A 272 16.71 -3.16 -9.61
CA SER A 272 15.71 -3.33 -10.65
C SER A 272 16.02 -2.48 -11.89
N LEU A 273 16.36 -1.21 -11.68
CA LEU A 273 16.62 -0.29 -12.78
C LEU A 273 17.89 -0.69 -13.56
N ILE A 274 18.95 -1.08 -12.86
CA ILE A 274 20.22 -1.46 -13.47
C ILE A 274 20.07 -2.78 -14.24
N ASN A 275 19.42 -3.79 -13.63
CA ASN A 275 19.46 -5.15 -14.15
C ASN A 275 18.26 -5.51 -15.06
N PHE A 276 17.10 -4.82 -14.93
CA PHE A 276 15.85 -5.22 -15.61
C PHE A 276 15.17 -4.08 -16.38
N SER A 277 15.66 -2.83 -16.32
CA SER A 277 15.07 -1.76 -17.12
C SER A 277 15.35 -1.95 -18.61
N LYS A 278 14.66 -1.17 -19.44
CA LYS A 278 14.82 -1.16 -20.89
C LYS A 278 16.25 -0.88 -21.40
N TYR A 279 17.14 -0.46 -20.52
CA TYR A 279 18.56 -0.16 -20.83
C TYR A 279 19.50 -1.28 -20.39
N SER A 280 19.01 -2.34 -19.75
CA SER A 280 19.82 -3.45 -19.28
C SER A 280 20.15 -4.45 -20.40
N SER A 281 21.24 -5.20 -20.24
CA SER A 281 21.69 -6.22 -21.20
C SER A 281 20.66 -7.34 -21.42
N ILE A 282 19.92 -7.73 -20.40
CA ILE A 282 18.83 -8.71 -20.51
C ILE A 282 17.69 -8.18 -21.38
N SER A 283 17.39 -6.88 -21.31
CA SER A 283 16.39 -6.24 -22.16
C SER A 283 16.83 -6.13 -23.61
N ASP A 284 18.13 -5.94 -23.88
CA ASP A 284 18.68 -5.99 -25.23
C ASP A 284 18.50 -7.38 -25.85
N TYR A 285 18.79 -8.42 -25.07
CA TYR A 285 18.54 -9.80 -25.51
C TYR A 285 17.07 -10.04 -25.85
N ILE A 286 16.14 -9.67 -24.96
CA ILE A 286 14.70 -9.83 -25.14
C ILE A 286 14.21 -9.09 -26.39
N ARG A 287 14.65 -7.86 -26.64
CA ARG A 287 14.27 -7.10 -27.85
C ARG A 287 14.80 -7.72 -29.14
N SER A 288 15.88 -8.49 -29.08
CA SER A 288 16.44 -9.18 -30.25
C SER A 288 15.68 -10.44 -30.66
N ASP A 289 14.80 -10.96 -29.80
CA ASP A 289 14.07 -12.21 -29.98
C ASP A 289 12.56 -11.98 -30.05
N SER A 290 11.95 -12.25 -31.20
CA SER A 290 10.52 -12.03 -31.49
C SER A 290 9.56 -12.91 -30.65
N SER A 291 10.07 -13.87 -29.89
CA SER A 291 9.27 -14.68 -28.94
C SER A 291 8.95 -13.94 -27.66
N TYR A 292 9.57 -12.78 -27.43
CA TYR A 292 9.26 -11.87 -26.32
C TYR A 292 8.45 -10.68 -26.84
N THR A 293 7.54 -10.19 -26.01
CA THR A 293 6.70 -9.02 -26.34
C THR A 293 6.76 -7.99 -25.22
N GLY A 294 7.07 -6.75 -25.57
CA GLY A 294 7.21 -5.64 -24.62
C GLY A 294 8.50 -5.67 -23.82
N ASP A 295 8.57 -4.80 -22.84
CA ASP A 295 9.70 -4.69 -21.92
C ASP A 295 9.49 -5.60 -20.69
N ILE A 296 10.58 -5.88 -19.96
CA ILE A 296 10.50 -6.51 -18.64
C ILE A 296 9.78 -5.57 -17.69
N SER A 297 8.78 -6.07 -17.01
CA SER A 297 8.17 -5.40 -15.86
C SER A 297 8.77 -5.92 -14.56
N PHE A 298 8.93 -5.03 -13.60
CA PHE A 298 9.37 -5.38 -12.26
C PHE A 298 8.61 -4.55 -11.23
N SER A 299 8.40 -5.15 -10.06
CA SER A 299 7.75 -4.49 -8.94
C SER A 299 8.31 -5.03 -7.62
N GLN A 300 8.16 -4.24 -6.58
CA GLN A 300 8.45 -4.64 -5.21
C GLN A 300 7.35 -4.16 -4.28
N GLY A 301 7.07 -4.94 -3.23
CA GLY A 301 6.08 -4.60 -2.22
C GLY A 301 6.49 -5.09 -0.85
N ASN A 302 6.22 -4.28 0.17
CA ASN A 302 6.43 -4.65 1.56
C ASN A 302 5.30 -5.56 2.05
N PHE A 303 5.66 -6.69 2.65
CA PHE A 303 4.76 -7.66 3.26
C PHE A 303 5.16 -7.94 4.73
N GLY A 304 5.56 -6.88 5.45
CA GLY A 304 5.95 -6.94 6.85
C GLY A 304 7.38 -7.44 7.05
N ASP A 305 7.53 -8.72 7.40
CA ASP A 305 8.85 -9.36 7.54
C ASP A 305 9.43 -9.86 6.22
N TYR A 306 8.71 -9.64 5.11
CA TYR A 306 9.12 -10.07 3.76
C TYR A 306 8.93 -8.95 2.75
N VAL A 307 9.79 -8.95 1.73
CA VAL A 307 9.58 -8.21 0.49
C VAL A 307 9.15 -9.19 -0.59
N LEU A 308 8.06 -8.87 -1.29
CA LEU A 308 7.70 -9.51 -2.55
C LEU A 308 8.38 -8.74 -3.69
N PHE A 309 9.31 -9.37 -4.36
CA PHE A 309 10.00 -8.81 -5.51
C PHE A 309 9.61 -9.59 -6.76
N GLU A 310 9.12 -8.92 -7.79
CA GLU A 310 8.55 -9.56 -8.97
C GLU A 310 9.20 -9.09 -10.25
N ILE A 311 9.39 -10.02 -11.18
CA ILE A 311 9.91 -9.79 -12.53
C ILE A 311 9.03 -10.54 -13.51
N ALA A 312 8.52 -9.87 -14.54
CA ALA A 312 7.64 -10.50 -15.52
C ALA A 312 7.91 -10.03 -16.95
N VAL A 313 7.56 -10.89 -17.91
CA VAL A 313 7.62 -10.58 -19.35
C VAL A 313 6.58 -11.41 -20.10
N TYR A 314 6.09 -10.88 -21.22
CA TYR A 314 5.23 -11.63 -22.13
C TYR A 314 6.06 -12.52 -23.03
N THR A 315 5.93 -13.83 -22.84
CA THR A 315 6.58 -14.87 -23.65
C THR A 315 6.01 -16.24 -23.36
N ASN A 316 6.21 -17.18 -24.26
CA ASN A 316 6.00 -18.63 -24.03
C ASN A 316 7.30 -19.38 -23.69
N LYS A 317 8.44 -18.70 -23.69
CA LYS A 317 9.75 -19.26 -23.32
C LYS A 317 10.00 -19.20 -21.80
N TYR A 318 9.09 -19.79 -21.03
CA TYR A 318 9.06 -19.67 -19.57
C TYR A 318 10.36 -20.08 -18.86
N GLU A 319 10.90 -21.24 -19.20
CA GLU A 319 12.13 -21.76 -18.54
C GLU A 319 13.38 -20.99 -18.99
N GLU A 320 13.43 -20.53 -20.25
CA GLU A 320 14.54 -19.72 -20.75
C GLU A 320 14.57 -18.37 -20.02
N PHE A 321 13.44 -17.65 -19.96
CA PHE A 321 13.38 -16.38 -19.24
C PHE A 321 13.71 -16.52 -17.77
N LYS A 322 13.14 -17.53 -17.09
CA LYS A 322 13.48 -17.79 -15.69
C LYS A 322 15.00 -17.96 -15.48
N ASN A 323 15.66 -18.73 -16.34
CA ASN A 323 17.09 -18.96 -16.23
C ASN A 323 17.90 -17.68 -16.52
N LEU A 324 17.45 -16.85 -17.46
CA LEU A 324 18.05 -15.52 -17.73
C LEU A 324 17.97 -14.62 -16.50
N VAL A 325 16.80 -14.54 -15.86
CA VAL A 325 16.61 -13.75 -14.65
C VAL A 325 17.50 -14.23 -13.52
N LEU A 326 17.52 -15.54 -13.23
CA LEU A 326 18.34 -16.11 -12.16
C LEU A 326 19.85 -15.91 -12.42
N SER A 327 20.29 -16.03 -13.69
CA SER A 327 21.68 -15.75 -14.08
C SER A 327 22.02 -14.28 -13.88
N ASN A 328 21.13 -13.37 -14.28
CA ASN A 328 21.31 -11.93 -14.13
C ASN A 328 21.40 -11.53 -12.65
N ILE A 329 20.52 -12.10 -11.79
CA ILE A 329 20.58 -11.88 -10.35
C ILE A 329 21.93 -12.34 -9.77
N ASN A 330 22.44 -13.51 -10.18
CA ASN A 330 23.73 -14.01 -9.69
C ASN A 330 24.91 -13.14 -10.11
N ASN A 331 24.79 -12.44 -11.22
CA ASN A 331 25.85 -11.58 -11.78
C ASN A 331 25.69 -10.09 -11.38
N PHE A 332 24.80 -9.74 -10.46
CA PHE A 332 24.54 -8.34 -10.08
C PHE A 332 25.78 -7.58 -9.58
N ARG A 333 26.80 -8.26 -9.12
CA ARG A 333 28.09 -7.67 -8.68
C ARG A 333 28.88 -7.03 -9.82
N ASP A 334 28.48 -7.29 -11.08
CA ASP A 334 29.03 -6.63 -12.26
C ASP A 334 28.43 -5.21 -12.45
N ASN A 335 27.39 -4.86 -11.68
CA ASN A 335 26.86 -3.49 -11.66
C ASN A 335 27.93 -2.49 -11.26
N THR A 336 28.00 -1.39 -11.96
CA THR A 336 29.05 -0.40 -11.77
C THR A 336 28.62 0.73 -10.83
N ARG A 337 29.59 1.40 -10.21
CA ARG A 337 29.34 2.62 -9.43
C ARG A 337 28.68 3.72 -10.28
N GLU A 338 29.01 3.81 -11.56
CA GLU A 338 28.44 4.79 -12.48
C GLU A 338 26.95 4.57 -12.71
N GLU A 339 26.52 3.33 -12.90
CA GLU A 339 25.09 2.96 -13.02
C GLU A 339 24.32 3.28 -11.73
N PHE A 340 24.92 3.03 -10.57
CA PHE A 340 24.31 3.37 -9.29
C PHE A 340 24.16 4.89 -9.10
N GLU A 341 25.18 5.69 -9.47
CA GLU A 341 25.09 7.14 -9.42
C GLU A 341 24.08 7.70 -10.45
N TYR A 342 23.91 7.04 -11.60
CA TYR A 342 22.84 7.37 -12.54
C TYR A 342 21.47 7.15 -11.92
N TYR A 343 21.25 6.02 -11.22
CA TYR A 343 20.02 5.76 -10.47
C TYR A 343 19.74 6.87 -9.46
N LYS A 344 20.71 7.29 -8.65
CA LYS A 344 20.55 8.38 -7.69
C LYS A 344 20.10 9.68 -8.36
N LYS A 345 20.73 10.05 -9.49
CA LYS A 345 20.33 11.24 -10.28
C LYS A 345 18.89 11.12 -10.79
N HIS A 346 18.51 9.95 -11.29
CA HIS A 346 17.15 9.67 -11.75
C HIS A 346 16.13 9.85 -10.63
N CYS A 347 16.40 9.32 -9.45
CA CYS A 347 15.54 9.46 -8.27
C CYS A 347 15.41 10.92 -7.83
N LYS A 348 16.51 11.68 -7.75
CA LYS A 348 16.48 13.11 -7.42
C LYS A 348 15.63 13.92 -8.40
N THR A 349 15.72 13.63 -9.69
CA THR A 349 14.90 14.28 -10.71
C THR A 349 13.40 14.00 -10.46
N LYS A 350 13.05 12.74 -10.18
CA LYS A 350 11.65 12.38 -9.85
C LYS A 350 11.15 13.11 -8.61
N VAL A 351 11.94 13.16 -7.54
CA VAL A 351 11.57 13.87 -6.30
C VAL A 351 11.40 15.36 -6.55
N SER A 352 12.31 15.98 -7.34
CA SER A 352 12.21 17.41 -7.66
C SER A 352 10.91 17.76 -8.40
N VAL A 353 10.53 16.96 -9.40
CA VAL A 353 9.29 17.16 -10.16
C VAL A 353 8.05 16.98 -9.27
N ARG A 354 8.08 16.06 -8.30
CA ARG A 354 6.94 15.82 -7.39
C ARG A 354 6.63 17.00 -6.46
N LYS A 355 7.62 17.85 -6.15
CA LYS A 355 7.44 19.00 -5.25
C LYS A 355 6.42 20.03 -5.74
N ASP A 356 6.10 20.06 -7.03
CA ASP A 356 5.13 21.01 -7.60
C ASP A 356 3.67 20.61 -7.32
N ASN A 357 3.40 19.33 -7.10
CA ASN A 357 2.08 18.80 -6.81
C ASN A 357 2.03 18.22 -5.39
N ILE A 358 1.07 18.69 -4.58
CA ILE A 358 0.95 18.33 -3.16
C ILE A 358 0.80 16.82 -2.96
N SER A 359 -0.14 16.19 -3.66
CA SER A 359 -0.41 14.76 -3.50
C SER A 359 0.81 13.94 -3.94
N SER A 360 1.45 14.31 -5.04
CA SER A 360 2.69 13.67 -5.51
C SER A 360 3.87 13.81 -4.53
N TYR A 361 3.92 14.90 -3.77
CA TYR A 361 4.94 15.14 -2.75
C TYR A 361 4.68 14.34 -1.48
N ILE A 362 3.43 14.33 -0.99
CA ILE A 362 3.11 13.75 0.32
C ILE A 362 2.95 12.23 0.29
N ILE A 363 2.43 11.65 -0.82
CA ILE A 363 2.18 10.21 -0.93
C ILE A 363 3.42 9.34 -0.64
N PRO A 364 4.64 9.63 -1.15
CA PRO A 364 5.82 8.84 -0.79
C PRO A 364 6.18 8.90 0.70
N ILE A 365 5.92 10.01 1.39
CA ILE A 365 6.15 10.14 2.83
C ILE A 365 5.15 9.28 3.60
N ILE A 366 3.89 9.27 3.16
CA ILE A 366 2.84 8.39 3.68
C ILE A 366 3.26 6.92 3.53
N GLN A 367 3.68 6.53 2.32
CA GLN A 367 4.11 5.16 2.04
C GLN A 367 5.29 4.74 2.92
N ASN A 368 6.30 5.59 3.07
CA ASN A 368 7.42 5.32 3.96
C ASN A 368 6.97 5.07 5.41
N TYR A 369 6.02 5.85 5.90
CA TYR A 369 5.50 5.66 7.25
C TYR A 369 4.63 4.41 7.37
N THR A 370 3.74 4.15 6.41
CA THR A 370 2.85 2.98 6.45
C THR A 370 3.60 1.66 6.24
N ASP A 371 4.62 1.65 5.38
CA ASP A 371 5.36 0.44 5.01
C ASP A 371 6.48 0.12 5.99
N PHE A 372 7.16 1.15 6.51
CA PHE A 372 8.37 0.97 7.32
C PHE A 372 8.25 1.54 8.73
N ASN A 373 7.13 2.22 9.07
CA ASN A 373 6.99 3.00 10.31
C ASN A 373 8.19 3.93 10.52
N TYR A 374 8.65 4.57 9.42
CA TYR A 374 9.83 5.43 9.40
C TYR A 374 9.42 6.86 9.01
N PRO A 375 9.38 7.81 9.97
CA PRO A 375 8.90 9.17 9.75
C PRO A 375 10.00 10.04 9.10
N TYR A 376 10.42 9.72 7.88
CA TYR A 376 11.44 10.47 7.17
C TYR A 376 10.83 11.40 6.12
N ASP A 377 11.16 12.68 6.17
CA ASP A 377 10.62 13.74 5.31
C ASP A 377 11.61 14.27 4.24
N ASP A 378 12.92 14.06 4.42
CA ASP A 378 13.94 14.58 3.50
C ASP A 378 14.49 13.52 2.55
N THR A 379 13.66 13.15 1.58
CA THR A 379 14.01 12.16 0.55
C THR A 379 15.27 12.54 -0.25
N MET A 380 15.56 13.85 -0.41
CA MET A 380 16.75 14.28 -1.16
C MET A 380 18.03 13.98 -0.41
N ASP A 381 18.09 14.34 0.88
CA ASP A 381 19.25 14.05 1.75
C ASP A 381 19.44 12.54 1.91
N PHE A 382 18.33 11.79 1.98
CA PHE A 382 18.40 10.33 2.04
C PHE A 382 19.02 9.74 0.77
N ILE A 383 18.58 10.17 -0.44
CA ILE A 383 19.19 9.71 -1.71
C ILE A 383 20.69 10.04 -1.75
N ASP A 384 21.09 11.20 -1.21
CA ASP A 384 22.50 11.56 -1.13
C ASP A 384 23.30 10.63 -0.21
N SER A 385 22.70 10.17 0.87
CA SER A 385 23.33 9.25 1.82
C SER A 385 23.51 7.81 1.29
N LEU A 386 22.78 7.42 0.23
CA LEU A 386 22.93 6.10 -0.38
C LEU A 386 24.30 5.94 -1.02
N ASN A 387 24.97 4.83 -0.75
CA ASN A 387 26.29 4.54 -1.32
C ASN A 387 26.34 3.17 -2.00
N TYR A 388 27.27 3.05 -2.93
CA TYR A 388 27.43 1.88 -3.78
C TYR A 388 27.90 0.64 -3.03
N ASP A 389 28.80 0.78 -2.05
CA ASP A 389 29.38 -0.36 -1.37
C ASP A 389 28.32 -1.02 -0.46
N ASP A 390 27.51 -0.22 0.25
CA ASP A 390 26.35 -0.70 0.99
C ASP A 390 25.30 -1.34 0.08
N TYR A 391 25.08 -0.79 -1.12
CA TYR A 391 24.19 -1.38 -2.13
C TYR A 391 24.63 -2.81 -2.48
N ILE A 392 25.90 -2.99 -2.82
CA ILE A 392 26.45 -4.30 -3.19
C ILE A 392 26.39 -5.27 -2.01
N GLU A 393 26.70 -4.81 -0.80
CA GLU A 393 26.65 -5.64 0.40
C GLU A 393 25.22 -6.04 0.72
N MET A 394 24.29 -5.10 0.76
CA MET A 394 22.91 -5.35 1.18
C MET A 394 22.17 -6.26 0.18
N ILE A 395 22.28 -6.01 -1.13
CA ILE A 395 21.71 -6.88 -2.17
C ILE A 395 22.37 -8.27 -2.14
N GLY A 396 23.71 -8.32 -1.92
CA GLY A 396 24.46 -9.57 -1.87
C GLY A 396 24.11 -10.50 -0.70
N ASN A 397 23.49 -9.95 0.34
CA ASN A 397 23.04 -10.71 1.51
C ASN A 397 21.60 -11.21 1.38
N LEU A 398 20.88 -10.85 0.31
CA LEU A 398 19.51 -11.32 0.09
C LEU A 398 19.47 -12.74 -0.46
N ASP A 399 18.51 -13.52 0.00
CA ASP A 399 18.25 -14.86 -0.54
C ASP A 399 17.20 -14.83 -1.67
N PHE A 400 17.69 -14.86 -2.91
CA PHE A 400 16.85 -15.00 -4.10
C PHE A 400 16.55 -16.46 -4.48
N SER A 401 16.94 -17.45 -3.68
CA SER A 401 16.61 -18.86 -3.94
C SER A 401 15.16 -19.21 -3.61
N ASN A 402 14.53 -18.40 -2.75
CA ASN A 402 13.16 -18.56 -2.27
C ASN A 402 12.18 -17.84 -3.19
N TYR A 403 11.81 -18.45 -4.30
CA TYR A 403 10.93 -17.86 -5.30
C TYR A 403 9.85 -18.82 -5.79
N SER A 404 8.78 -18.28 -6.32
CA SER A 404 7.73 -18.91 -7.10
C SER A 404 7.72 -18.38 -8.53
N TYR A 405 7.21 -19.15 -9.50
CA TYR A 405 6.92 -18.60 -10.81
C TYR A 405 5.60 -19.10 -11.37
N LEU A 406 4.85 -18.19 -11.96
CA LEU A 406 3.58 -18.42 -12.59
C LEU A 406 3.73 -18.34 -14.12
N CYS A 407 3.35 -19.41 -14.82
CA CYS A 407 3.25 -19.43 -16.28
C CYS A 407 1.80 -19.20 -16.69
N VAL A 408 1.53 -18.05 -17.26
CA VAL A 408 0.21 -17.77 -17.89
C VAL A 408 0.25 -18.29 -19.31
N LYS A 409 -0.65 -19.22 -19.61
CA LYS A 409 -0.77 -19.85 -20.93
C LYS A 409 -2.06 -19.39 -21.62
N ARG A 410 -1.95 -19.17 -22.91
CA ARG A 410 -3.13 -18.96 -23.75
C ARG A 410 -3.85 -20.29 -23.98
N LYS A 411 -5.21 -20.26 -23.96
CA LYS A 411 -6.04 -21.41 -24.35
C LYS A 411 -5.80 -21.82 -25.80
#